data_503ebb7a9b4a981077a241a54aa91a03
#
_entry.id   503ebb7a9b4a981077a241a54aa91a03
#
_cell.length_a   1.000
_cell.length_b   1.000
_cell.length_c   1.000
_cell.angle_alpha   90.00
_cell.angle_beta   90.00
_cell.angle_gamma   90.00
#
_symmetry.space_group_name_H-M   'P 1'
#
loop_
_entity.id
_entity.type
_entity.pdbx_description
1 polymer ?
#
loop_
_entity_poly.entity_id
_entity_poly.type
_entity_poly.pdbx_seq_one_letter_code
_entity_poly.pdbx_strand_id
1 'polypeptide(L)'
;MLDRRRFLAVCSQFGLGSTLLPGALYTIAAQAQTEASPSATTPPSLPKITPEMVEQAAALAGVPLAPDQISMMLDALNQQRDGYSAIRALHLQNSVAPAYVFNPLPPNATVQTQREAPKYGHPPTVGKAPINLEELAFANIPKLAEYIRTKKVSSVALTEMYIERIRRFNPALHFLITLTEERAMAQAKAADAEIASGTYRGPLHGLPWGAKDLLAVKGYPTTWGAAGFEHQTFDYDATVVKRLDAAGAVLVAKLSLGALAMGDQWFGGRTLNPWNRHQGSSGSSAGPACATAAGCVAFSIGSETLGSISSPSTRCGVTGLRPTFGFVPRTGAMALSWTMDKLGPICRSVEDCALVMNSIYGPDGKDLSVRNAAFNWDANFDWTTLRVGYVPTAFVMPKRLMETMPAGLSSDKQKKWREDYALRRASRERTRYDRNFDLEALDQIKSMGVKLIPVELPKLPYDAMANLLSAEAAAAFDELTMTGRDKLLTAQGPEDWPNVFRTARFYPAVEYIQANRARSLAIQQMAAIFKIVDIIVVPSGGEQLTITNLTGHPAVIQPNGIRQNDSPKPPAVDTGDEDNIGGPGTPVSITFLGDLYQDAKLCAFARAYQHATDFSKMHPDLSGLGAL
;
A
#
# COMPACT_ATOMS: atom_id res chain seq x y z
N MET A 1 4.21 2.70 42.93
CA MET A 1 4.63 4.11 42.76
C MET A 1 6.13 4.19 42.95
N LEU A 2 6.88 4.37 41.88
CA LEU A 2 8.32 4.62 41.96
C LEU A 2 8.51 6.08 42.46
N ASP A 3 9.14 6.23 43.62
CA ASP A 3 9.48 7.51 44.20
C ASP A 3 10.43 8.27 43.22
N ARG A 4 10.17 9.58 43.07
CA ARG A 4 10.95 10.51 42.23
C ARG A 4 12.47 10.41 42.46
N ARG A 5 12.89 10.07 43.67
CA ARG A 5 14.30 9.88 44.04
C ARG A 5 14.91 8.62 43.43
N ARG A 6 14.16 7.51 43.33
CA ARG A 6 14.60 6.27 42.68
C ARG A 6 14.69 6.42 41.17
N PHE A 7 13.76 7.13 40.57
CA PHE A 7 13.82 7.43 39.11
C PHE A 7 15.06 8.29 38.75
N LEU A 8 15.33 9.34 39.53
CA LEU A 8 16.51 10.17 39.32
C LEU A 8 17.84 9.43 39.58
N ALA A 9 17.86 8.48 40.51
CA ALA A 9 19.03 7.64 40.75
C ALA A 9 19.32 6.68 39.60
N VAL A 10 18.30 6.14 38.96
CA VAL A 10 18.45 5.28 37.76
C VAL A 10 18.94 6.12 36.59
N CYS A 11 18.39 7.31 36.37
CA CYS A 11 18.83 8.20 35.27
C CYS A 11 20.29 8.68 35.45
N SER A 12 20.76 8.89 36.69
CA SER A 12 22.15 9.28 36.95
C SER A 12 23.17 8.16 36.75
N GLN A 13 22.77 6.90 36.94
CA GLN A 13 23.63 5.75 36.63
C GLN A 13 23.87 5.52 35.14
N PHE A 14 22.98 6.03 34.30
CA PHE A 14 23.09 5.90 32.82
C PHE A 14 23.58 7.17 32.13
N GLY A 15 24.14 8.15 32.85
CA GLY A 15 24.78 9.32 32.24
C GLY A 15 23.82 10.32 31.55
N LEU A 16 22.50 10.25 31.80
CA LEU A 16 21.51 11.14 31.20
C LEU A 16 21.27 12.37 32.11
N GLY A 17 22.25 13.22 32.19
CA GLY A 17 22.16 14.51 32.86
C GLY A 17 21.83 15.61 31.86
N SER A 18 20.56 15.92 31.64
CA SER A 18 20.13 17.25 31.21
C SER A 18 18.62 17.50 31.37
N THR A 19 18.30 18.71 31.70
CA THR A 19 17.18 19.28 32.40
C THR A 19 15.93 19.62 31.58
N LEU A 20 15.56 18.90 30.53
CA LEU A 20 14.47 19.32 29.63
C LEU A 20 13.32 18.29 29.37
N LEU A 21 13.21 17.21 30.14
CA LEU A 21 12.21 16.15 29.84
C LEU A 21 11.11 15.82 30.87
N PRO A 22 10.87 16.54 31.98
CA PRO A 22 9.81 16.15 32.91
C PRO A 22 8.39 16.54 32.51
N GLY A 23 8.21 17.58 31.68
CA GLY A 23 6.87 18.12 31.38
C GLY A 23 6.07 17.33 30.36
N ALA A 24 6.72 16.88 29.29
CA ALA A 24 6.04 16.23 28.19
C ALA A 24 5.57 14.78 28.50
N LEU A 25 6.36 14.05 29.30
CA LEU A 25 5.99 12.70 29.73
C LEU A 25 4.86 12.69 30.77
N TYR A 26 4.72 13.76 31.55
CA TYR A 26 3.65 13.87 32.57
C TYR A 26 2.28 14.17 31.92
N THR A 27 2.24 14.95 30.87
CA THR A 27 1.02 15.24 30.12
C THR A 27 0.52 14.02 29.33
N ILE A 28 1.41 13.20 28.77
CA ILE A 28 1.04 11.97 28.06
C ILE A 28 0.52 10.91 29.04
N ALA A 29 1.14 10.76 30.20
CA ALA A 29 0.68 9.83 31.24
C ALA A 29 -0.66 10.25 31.89
N ALA A 30 -0.96 11.54 31.98
CA ALA A 30 -2.21 12.04 32.53
C ALA A 30 -3.40 11.89 31.56
N GLN A 31 -3.17 11.95 30.26
CA GLN A 31 -4.21 11.74 29.24
C GLN A 31 -4.58 10.25 29.06
N ALA A 32 -3.67 9.32 29.36
CA ALA A 32 -3.93 7.88 29.28
C ALA A 32 -4.78 7.33 30.45
N GLN A 33 -5.05 8.11 31.50
CA GLN A 33 -5.82 7.65 32.66
C GLN A 33 -7.34 7.86 32.59
N THR A 34 -7.86 8.40 31.50
CA THR A 34 -9.29 8.72 31.35
C THR A 34 -10.12 7.71 30.57
N GLU A 35 -9.53 6.66 30.04
CA GLU A 35 -10.30 5.57 29.40
C GLU A 35 -10.15 4.27 30.21
N ALA A 36 -11.22 3.84 30.86
CA ALA A 36 -11.29 2.59 31.58
C ALA A 36 -11.20 1.40 30.61
N SER A 37 -10.03 0.80 30.49
CA SER A 37 -9.82 -0.47 29.78
C SER A 37 -10.39 -1.64 30.59
N PRO A 38 -10.97 -2.68 29.94
CA PRO A 38 -11.39 -3.90 30.63
C PRO A 38 -10.19 -4.57 31.29
N SER A 39 -10.41 -5.13 32.49
CA SER A 39 -9.41 -5.71 33.38
C SER A 39 -8.41 -6.61 32.65
N ALA A 40 -7.17 -6.13 32.53
CA ALA A 40 -6.07 -6.94 32.05
C ALA A 40 -5.74 -8.02 33.10
N THR A 41 -5.90 -9.29 32.73
CA THR A 41 -5.33 -10.40 33.48
C THR A 41 -3.81 -10.23 33.45
N THR A 42 -3.20 -10.15 34.62
CA THR A 42 -1.72 -10.10 34.76
C THR A 42 -1.10 -11.28 33.99
N PRO A 43 -0.19 -11.07 33.05
CA PRO A 43 0.47 -12.17 32.37
C PRO A 43 1.18 -13.06 33.37
N PRO A 44 1.17 -14.40 33.19
CA PRO A 44 1.89 -15.30 34.08
C PRO A 44 3.37 -14.92 34.13
N SER A 45 3.96 -14.93 35.33
CA SER A 45 5.40 -14.67 35.50
C SER A 45 6.21 -15.69 34.70
N LEU A 46 7.05 -15.21 33.82
CA LEU A 46 7.90 -16.07 33.01
C LEU A 46 8.97 -16.73 33.90
N PRO A 47 9.32 -18.01 33.67
CA PRO A 47 10.37 -18.71 34.43
C PRO A 47 11.73 -18.03 34.22
N LYS A 48 12.67 -18.20 35.14
CA LYS A 48 14.06 -17.73 34.94
C LYS A 48 14.64 -18.35 33.67
N ILE A 49 15.47 -17.59 32.97
CA ILE A 49 16.20 -18.06 31.79
C ILE A 49 17.26 -19.02 32.24
N THR A 50 17.30 -20.21 31.61
CA THR A 50 18.26 -21.29 31.92
C THR A 50 19.33 -21.38 30.80
N PRO A 51 20.48 -22.05 31.06
CA PRO A 51 21.49 -22.30 30.03
C PRO A 51 20.93 -22.99 28.79
N GLU A 52 20.07 -23.99 28.96
CA GLU A 52 19.46 -24.77 27.87
C GLU A 52 18.55 -23.86 26.98
N MET A 53 17.82 -22.91 27.57
CA MET A 53 17.04 -21.91 26.82
C MET A 53 17.95 -21.05 25.99
N VAL A 54 19.12 -20.66 26.50
CA VAL A 54 20.09 -19.83 25.77
C VAL A 54 20.73 -20.62 24.63
N GLU A 55 21.07 -21.88 24.82
CA GLU A 55 21.56 -22.76 23.74
C GLU A 55 20.56 -22.89 22.60
N GLN A 56 19.28 -23.13 22.93
CA GLN A 56 18.21 -23.23 21.94
C GLN A 56 18.00 -21.89 21.20
N ALA A 57 18.01 -20.78 21.93
CA ALA A 57 17.89 -19.46 21.34
C ALA A 57 19.11 -19.09 20.46
N ALA A 58 20.30 -19.46 20.85
CA ALA A 58 21.53 -19.29 20.07
C ALA A 58 21.48 -20.09 18.75
N ALA A 59 20.96 -21.32 18.79
CA ALA A 59 20.75 -22.14 17.59
C ALA A 59 19.74 -21.46 16.63
N LEU A 60 18.63 -20.91 17.15
CA LEU A 60 17.65 -20.14 16.35
C LEU A 60 18.26 -18.88 15.74
N ALA A 61 19.13 -18.19 16.48
CA ALA A 61 19.81 -16.98 16.01
C ALA A 61 21.04 -17.27 15.13
N GLY A 62 21.45 -18.53 14.95
CA GLY A 62 22.64 -18.91 14.19
C GLY A 62 23.95 -18.44 14.85
N VAL A 63 24.00 -18.30 16.17
CA VAL A 63 25.15 -17.81 16.92
C VAL A 63 25.81 -18.96 17.72
N PRO A 64 27.07 -19.32 17.43
CA PRO A 64 27.78 -20.33 18.25
C PRO A 64 28.19 -19.71 19.58
N LEU A 65 27.80 -20.34 20.70
CA LEU A 65 28.16 -19.92 22.05
C LEU A 65 28.80 -21.10 22.82
N ALA A 66 29.89 -20.82 23.59
CA ALA A 66 30.48 -21.78 24.48
C ALA A 66 29.74 -21.81 25.84
N PRO A 67 29.78 -22.93 26.61
CA PRO A 67 29.03 -23.06 27.87
C PRO A 67 29.38 -22.01 28.94
N ASP A 68 30.64 -21.60 29.02
CA ASP A 68 31.09 -20.54 29.93
C ASP A 68 30.53 -19.15 29.52
N GLN A 69 30.44 -18.87 28.22
CA GLN A 69 29.82 -17.65 27.69
C GLN A 69 28.33 -17.60 28.03
N ILE A 70 27.62 -18.72 27.87
CA ILE A 70 26.20 -18.84 28.22
C ILE A 70 25.99 -18.53 29.70
N SER A 71 26.81 -19.12 30.59
CA SER A 71 26.71 -18.91 32.04
C SER A 71 26.86 -17.43 32.42
N MET A 72 27.77 -16.71 31.78
CA MET A 72 27.97 -15.27 32.01
C MET A 72 26.80 -14.38 31.56
N MET A 73 25.97 -14.86 30.64
CA MET A 73 24.87 -14.07 30.04
C MET A 73 23.60 -14.10 30.90
N LEU A 74 23.40 -15.09 31.75
CA LEU A 74 22.10 -15.42 32.38
C LEU A 74 21.49 -14.26 33.17
N ASP A 75 22.25 -13.60 34.02
CA ASP A 75 21.74 -12.50 34.83
C ASP A 75 21.37 -11.28 33.97
N ALA A 76 22.22 -10.96 32.97
CA ALA A 76 21.97 -9.87 32.05
C ALA A 76 20.72 -10.12 31.19
N LEU A 77 20.50 -11.36 30.71
CA LEU A 77 19.31 -11.71 29.94
C LEU A 77 18.02 -11.61 30.75
N ASN A 78 18.05 -12.02 32.04
CA ASN A 78 16.89 -11.84 32.92
C ASN A 78 16.55 -10.36 33.15
N GLN A 79 17.57 -9.53 33.43
CA GLN A 79 17.39 -8.07 33.56
C GLN A 79 16.86 -7.41 32.29
N GLN A 80 17.39 -7.82 31.13
CA GLN A 80 16.94 -7.34 29.82
C GLN A 80 15.46 -7.67 29.56
N ARG A 81 15.03 -8.89 29.89
CA ARG A 81 13.63 -9.30 29.77
C ARG A 81 12.68 -8.48 30.66
N ASP A 82 13.12 -8.15 31.87
CA ASP A 82 12.36 -7.27 32.79
C ASP A 82 12.24 -5.85 32.17
N GLY A 83 13.29 -5.37 31.52
CA GLY A 83 13.27 -4.12 30.76
C GLY A 83 12.25 -4.11 29.62
N TYR A 84 12.10 -5.23 28.90
CA TYR A 84 11.07 -5.35 27.84
C TYR A 84 9.66 -5.22 28.41
N SER A 85 9.42 -5.81 29.59
CA SER A 85 8.12 -5.70 30.27
C SER A 85 7.81 -4.26 30.67
N ALA A 86 8.82 -3.50 31.10
CA ALA A 86 8.65 -2.07 31.42
C ALA A 86 8.31 -1.22 30.18
N ILE A 87 8.91 -1.52 29.01
CA ILE A 87 8.58 -0.84 27.75
C ILE A 87 7.15 -1.18 27.32
N ARG A 88 6.76 -2.47 27.38
CA ARG A 88 5.39 -2.90 27.01
C ARG A 88 4.32 -2.26 27.90
N ALA A 89 4.62 -2.02 29.18
CA ALA A 89 3.72 -1.33 30.10
C ALA A 89 3.41 0.14 29.71
N LEU A 90 4.09 0.69 28.71
CA LEU A 90 3.77 2.00 28.13
C LEU A 90 2.55 1.94 27.19
N HIS A 91 2.10 0.77 26.77
CA HIS A 91 0.97 0.57 25.85
C HIS A 91 1.02 1.52 24.65
N LEU A 92 2.17 1.52 23.92
CA LEU A 92 2.42 2.41 22.80
C LEU A 92 1.39 2.21 21.69
N GLN A 93 0.65 3.26 21.36
CA GLN A 93 -0.33 3.26 20.30
C GLN A 93 0.33 3.09 18.92
N ASN A 94 -0.36 2.51 17.95
CA ASN A 94 0.13 2.33 16.57
C ASN A 94 0.64 3.64 15.93
N SER A 95 0.05 4.78 16.30
CA SER A 95 0.42 6.11 15.81
C SER A 95 1.77 6.63 16.34
N VAL A 96 2.37 5.98 17.37
CA VAL A 96 3.66 6.38 17.93
C VAL A 96 4.79 5.79 17.08
N ALA A 97 5.36 6.60 16.20
CA ALA A 97 6.47 6.19 15.35
C ALA A 97 7.80 6.10 16.13
N PRO A 98 8.71 5.21 15.74
CA PRO A 98 10.05 5.17 16.33
C PRO A 98 10.83 6.46 16.07
N ALA A 99 11.78 6.78 16.94
CA ALA A 99 12.57 8.01 16.87
C ALA A 99 13.61 8.05 15.73
N TYR A 100 13.72 7.00 14.95
CA TYR A 100 14.54 6.99 13.73
C TYR A 100 13.66 7.13 12.48
N VAL A 101 14.20 7.80 11.45
CA VAL A 101 13.49 8.07 10.20
C VAL A 101 14.29 7.49 9.04
N PHE A 102 13.63 6.63 8.26
CA PHE A 102 14.21 6.10 7.02
C PHE A 102 14.38 7.21 5.99
N ASN A 103 15.58 7.32 5.41
CA ASN A 103 15.87 8.22 4.31
C ASN A 103 16.21 7.42 3.05
N PRO A 104 15.38 7.47 2.00
CA PRO A 104 15.63 6.75 0.75
C PRO A 104 16.71 7.41 -0.12
N LEU A 105 17.07 8.68 0.17
CA LEU A 105 18.03 9.40 -0.64
C LEU A 105 19.47 8.91 -0.39
N PRO A 106 20.25 8.65 -1.45
CA PRO A 106 21.67 8.36 -1.32
C PRO A 106 22.43 9.60 -0.82
N PRO A 107 23.67 9.42 -0.31
CA PRO A 107 24.51 10.55 0.09
C PRO A 107 24.65 11.60 -1.01
N ASN A 108 24.55 12.88 -0.64
CA ASN A 108 24.65 14.04 -1.53
C ASN A 108 23.53 14.17 -2.57
N ALA A 109 22.48 13.35 -2.54
CA ALA A 109 21.31 13.55 -3.38
C ALA A 109 20.56 14.83 -2.97
N THR A 110 20.12 15.59 -3.96
CA THR A 110 19.28 16.78 -3.79
C THR A 110 17.91 16.53 -4.36
N VAL A 111 16.90 17.17 -3.77
CA VAL A 111 15.52 17.15 -4.29
C VAL A 111 15.11 18.55 -4.71
N GLN A 112 14.30 18.66 -5.75
CA GLN A 112 13.68 19.93 -6.13
C GLN A 112 12.72 20.36 -5.02
N THR A 113 12.92 21.51 -4.43
CA THR A 113 12.09 22.06 -3.36
C THR A 113 11.22 23.22 -3.81
N GLN A 114 11.58 23.88 -4.91
CA GLN A 114 10.81 24.99 -5.47
C GLN A 114 9.53 24.43 -6.08
N ARG A 115 8.40 24.83 -5.52
CA ARG A 115 7.07 24.47 -6.00
C ARG A 115 6.60 25.43 -7.05
N GLU A 116 6.12 24.89 -8.15
CA GLU A 116 5.44 25.62 -9.23
C GLU A 116 3.93 25.32 -9.17
N ALA A 117 3.13 26.25 -9.68
CA ALA A 117 1.71 25.97 -9.88
C ALA A 117 1.56 24.83 -10.89
N PRO A 118 0.65 23.86 -10.63
CA PRO A 118 0.45 22.77 -11.56
C PRO A 118 -0.06 23.29 -12.91
N LYS A 119 0.53 22.79 -13.98
CA LYS A 119 0.06 23.09 -15.33
C LYS A 119 -0.88 21.98 -15.78
N TYR A 120 -2.16 22.26 -15.69
CA TYR A 120 -3.19 21.34 -16.17
C TYR A 120 -3.26 21.36 -17.70
N GLY A 121 -3.64 20.24 -18.31
CA GLY A 121 -3.95 20.20 -19.73
C GLY A 121 -5.17 21.05 -20.08
N HIS A 122 -5.44 21.19 -21.38
CA HIS A 122 -6.67 21.86 -21.81
C HIS A 122 -7.88 21.08 -21.28
N PRO A 123 -8.85 21.74 -20.62
CA PRO A 123 -10.07 21.08 -20.20
C PRO A 123 -10.77 20.42 -21.40
N PRO A 124 -11.25 19.19 -21.27
CA PRO A 124 -11.97 18.55 -22.37
C PRO A 124 -13.28 19.29 -22.65
N THR A 125 -13.64 19.42 -23.93
CA THR A 125 -14.95 19.96 -24.27
C THR A 125 -16.05 18.99 -23.84
N VAL A 126 -16.95 19.41 -22.96
CA VAL A 126 -18.09 18.62 -22.51
C VAL A 126 -19.39 19.16 -23.12
N GLY A 127 -20.24 18.25 -23.61
CA GLY A 127 -21.57 18.54 -24.12
C GLY A 127 -22.58 18.88 -23.02
N LYS A 128 -23.88 18.72 -23.31
CA LYS A 128 -24.92 18.69 -22.28
C LYS A 128 -24.69 17.49 -21.33
N ALA A 129 -25.16 17.59 -20.09
CA ALA A 129 -25.20 16.45 -19.20
C ALA A 129 -25.95 15.29 -19.85
N PRO A 130 -25.47 14.03 -19.73
CA PRO A 130 -26.24 12.88 -20.17
C PRO A 130 -27.53 12.77 -19.35
N ILE A 131 -28.60 12.24 -19.97
CA ILE A 131 -29.87 11.99 -19.28
C ILE A 131 -29.66 10.99 -18.15
N ASN A 132 -28.90 9.94 -18.41
CA ASN A 132 -28.48 8.98 -17.40
C ASN A 132 -27.04 9.34 -16.95
N LEU A 133 -26.89 9.85 -15.71
CA LEU A 133 -25.59 10.23 -15.17
C LEU A 133 -24.63 9.04 -15.00
N GLU A 134 -25.12 7.79 -15.02
CA GLU A 134 -24.24 6.60 -14.97
C GLU A 134 -23.28 6.50 -16.17
N GLU A 135 -23.59 7.16 -17.28
CA GLU A 135 -22.65 7.30 -18.41
C GLU A 135 -21.34 8.02 -18.02
N LEU A 136 -21.35 8.75 -16.90
CA LEU A 136 -20.20 9.43 -16.33
C LEU A 136 -19.43 8.57 -15.30
N ALA A 137 -19.94 7.41 -14.91
CA ALA A 137 -19.38 6.58 -13.82
C ALA A 137 -17.90 6.22 -14.07
N PHE A 138 -17.51 6.03 -15.32
CA PHE A 138 -16.14 5.70 -15.72
C PHE A 138 -15.39 6.90 -16.35
N ALA A 139 -15.95 8.11 -16.30
CA ALA A 139 -15.26 9.29 -16.80
C ALA A 139 -14.04 9.62 -15.92
N ASN A 140 -12.95 10.13 -16.56
CA ASN A 140 -11.76 10.58 -15.85
C ASN A 140 -12.02 11.91 -15.10
N ILE A 141 -11.14 12.27 -14.17
CA ILE A 141 -11.23 13.49 -13.37
C ILE A 141 -11.37 14.75 -14.24
N PRO A 142 -10.54 14.98 -15.28
CA PRO A 142 -10.68 16.18 -16.11
C PRO A 142 -12.09 16.36 -16.71
N LYS A 143 -12.71 15.26 -17.17
CA LYS A 143 -14.06 15.31 -17.75
C LYS A 143 -15.13 15.57 -16.68
N LEU A 144 -15.06 14.91 -15.53
CA LEU A 144 -15.97 15.14 -14.42
C LEU A 144 -15.85 16.57 -13.88
N ALA A 145 -14.61 17.03 -13.69
CA ALA A 145 -14.30 18.38 -13.23
C ALA A 145 -14.87 19.44 -14.16
N GLU A 146 -14.79 19.23 -15.47
CA GLU A 146 -15.33 20.19 -16.44
C GLU A 146 -16.86 20.26 -16.45
N TYR A 147 -17.54 19.10 -16.25
CA TYR A 147 -18.99 19.09 -16.03
C TYR A 147 -19.40 19.89 -14.78
N ILE A 148 -18.68 19.71 -13.67
CA ILE A 148 -18.92 20.44 -12.41
C ILE A 148 -18.60 21.94 -12.58
N ARG A 149 -17.41 22.26 -13.08
CA ARG A 149 -16.96 23.65 -13.26
C ARG A 149 -17.90 24.47 -14.16
N THR A 150 -18.42 23.85 -15.22
CA THR A 150 -19.36 24.48 -16.15
C THR A 150 -20.81 24.40 -15.70
N LYS A 151 -21.08 23.88 -14.48
CA LYS A 151 -22.42 23.75 -13.88
C LYS A 151 -23.40 22.91 -14.72
N LYS A 152 -22.87 22.04 -15.59
CA LYS A 152 -23.70 21.12 -16.40
C LYS A 152 -24.15 19.90 -15.60
N VAL A 153 -23.37 19.53 -14.59
CA VAL A 153 -23.71 18.51 -13.58
C VAL A 153 -23.39 19.12 -12.21
N SER A 154 -24.27 18.97 -11.23
CA SER A 154 -23.99 19.38 -9.85
C SER A 154 -23.18 18.33 -9.10
N SER A 155 -22.40 18.75 -8.10
CA SER A 155 -21.71 17.83 -7.20
C SER A 155 -22.69 16.93 -6.46
N VAL A 156 -23.85 17.46 -6.06
CA VAL A 156 -24.93 16.69 -5.42
C VAL A 156 -25.39 15.56 -6.34
N ALA A 157 -25.77 15.85 -7.58
CA ALA A 157 -26.27 14.83 -8.51
C ALA A 157 -25.20 13.77 -8.85
N LEU A 158 -23.94 14.18 -9.00
CA LEU A 158 -22.83 13.24 -9.22
C LEU A 158 -22.58 12.37 -7.99
N THR A 159 -22.67 12.92 -6.79
CA THR A 159 -22.50 12.19 -5.53
C THR A 159 -23.62 11.17 -5.31
N GLU A 160 -24.87 11.54 -5.57
CA GLU A 160 -26.03 10.64 -5.52
C GLU A 160 -25.86 9.46 -6.48
N MET A 161 -25.45 9.72 -7.72
CA MET A 161 -25.17 8.67 -8.70
C MET A 161 -24.13 7.66 -8.19
N TYR A 162 -23.01 8.13 -7.63
CA TYR A 162 -21.98 7.22 -7.10
C TYR A 162 -22.45 6.47 -5.85
N ILE A 163 -23.21 7.09 -4.95
CA ILE A 163 -23.81 6.43 -3.77
C ILE A 163 -24.76 5.33 -4.21
N GLU A 164 -25.60 5.58 -5.21
CA GLU A 164 -26.50 4.57 -5.78
C GLU A 164 -25.72 3.39 -6.37
N ARG A 165 -24.65 3.65 -7.10
CA ARG A 165 -23.78 2.59 -7.63
C ARG A 165 -23.09 1.80 -6.52
N ILE A 166 -22.63 2.45 -5.45
CA ILE A 166 -22.06 1.77 -4.27
C ILE A 166 -23.11 0.81 -3.68
N ARG A 167 -24.33 1.26 -3.45
CA ARG A 167 -25.42 0.45 -2.89
C ARG A 167 -25.75 -0.76 -3.76
N ARG A 168 -25.77 -0.55 -5.08
CA ARG A 168 -26.12 -1.59 -6.06
C ARG A 168 -25.03 -2.65 -6.20
N PHE A 169 -23.75 -2.27 -6.25
CA PHE A 169 -22.67 -3.20 -6.58
C PHE A 169 -21.94 -3.76 -5.36
N ASN A 170 -21.98 -3.08 -4.22
CA ASN A 170 -21.30 -3.57 -3.02
C ASN A 170 -21.78 -4.95 -2.53
N PRO A 171 -23.08 -5.30 -2.56
CA PRO A 171 -23.51 -6.64 -2.14
C PRO A 171 -22.86 -7.79 -2.90
N ALA A 172 -22.45 -7.55 -4.16
CA ALA A 172 -21.79 -8.55 -5.01
C ALA A 172 -20.27 -8.47 -5.01
N LEU A 173 -19.68 -7.33 -4.58
CA LEU A 173 -18.24 -7.08 -4.70
C LEU A 173 -17.54 -6.89 -3.34
N HIS A 174 -18.25 -6.60 -2.27
CA HIS A 174 -17.78 -6.49 -0.89
C HIS A 174 -16.62 -5.49 -0.68
N PHE A 175 -16.70 -4.33 -1.33
CA PHE A 175 -15.65 -3.30 -1.25
C PHE A 175 -15.91 -2.19 -0.23
N LEU A 176 -17.11 -2.11 0.35
CA LEU A 176 -17.52 -1.05 1.27
C LEU A 176 -17.45 -1.52 2.73
N ILE A 177 -16.79 -0.73 3.59
CA ILE A 177 -16.90 -0.87 5.06
C ILE A 177 -17.93 0.11 5.59
N THR A 178 -17.80 1.42 5.27
CA THR A 178 -18.71 2.45 5.76
C THR A 178 -19.07 3.42 4.65
N LEU A 179 -20.37 3.61 4.41
CA LEU A 179 -20.87 4.69 3.56
C LEU A 179 -20.90 5.99 4.37
N THR A 180 -20.28 7.05 3.86
CA THR A 180 -20.20 8.36 4.54
C THR A 180 -21.20 9.36 3.96
N GLU A 181 -22.43 8.91 3.71
CA GLU A 181 -23.47 9.63 2.93
C GLU A 181 -23.79 11.01 3.49
N GLU A 182 -23.98 11.14 4.82
CA GLU A 182 -24.32 12.42 5.43
C GLU A 182 -23.19 13.46 5.18
N ARG A 183 -21.94 13.06 5.43
CA ARG A 183 -20.76 13.91 5.14
C ARG A 183 -20.67 14.23 3.65
N ALA A 184 -20.85 13.23 2.80
CA ALA A 184 -20.76 13.37 1.35
C ALA A 184 -21.78 14.37 0.81
N MET A 185 -23.03 14.26 1.24
CA MET A 185 -24.09 15.17 0.81
C MET A 185 -23.89 16.59 1.34
N ALA A 186 -23.38 16.74 2.56
CA ALA A 186 -23.02 18.06 3.09
C ALA A 186 -21.88 18.71 2.29
N GLN A 187 -20.81 17.93 1.98
CA GLN A 187 -19.67 18.39 1.19
C GLN A 187 -20.10 18.72 -0.25
N ALA A 188 -20.94 17.91 -0.88
CA ALA A 188 -21.42 18.12 -2.23
C ALA A 188 -22.28 19.42 -2.34
N LYS A 189 -23.19 19.64 -1.38
CA LYS A 189 -23.97 20.88 -1.31
C LYS A 189 -23.09 22.11 -1.12
N ALA A 190 -22.06 22.01 -0.27
CA ALA A 190 -21.10 23.09 -0.06
C ALA A 190 -20.32 23.39 -1.36
N ALA A 191 -19.86 22.35 -2.08
CA ALA A 191 -19.16 22.49 -3.35
C ALA A 191 -20.04 23.18 -4.41
N ASP A 192 -21.31 22.78 -4.54
CA ASP A 192 -22.25 23.41 -5.47
C ASP A 192 -22.49 24.89 -5.13
N ALA A 193 -22.63 25.22 -3.84
CA ALA A 193 -22.80 26.61 -3.38
C ALA A 193 -21.55 27.47 -3.68
N GLU A 194 -20.35 26.95 -3.42
CA GLU A 194 -19.09 27.63 -3.73
C GLU A 194 -18.94 27.88 -5.23
N ILE A 195 -19.18 26.86 -6.06
CA ILE A 195 -19.09 26.98 -7.53
C ILE A 195 -20.16 27.94 -8.07
N ALA A 196 -21.35 27.95 -7.47
CA ALA A 196 -22.39 28.89 -7.83
C ALA A 196 -21.98 30.35 -7.57
N SER A 197 -21.27 30.59 -6.44
CA SER A 197 -20.72 31.89 -6.07
C SER A 197 -19.45 32.32 -6.84
N GLY A 198 -18.92 31.45 -7.73
CA GLY A 198 -17.72 31.69 -8.51
C GLY A 198 -16.42 31.17 -7.91
N THR A 199 -16.47 30.48 -6.77
CA THR A 199 -15.30 29.87 -6.14
C THR A 199 -15.07 28.46 -6.69
N TYR A 200 -13.97 28.26 -7.40
CA TYR A 200 -13.57 26.93 -7.88
C TYR A 200 -12.18 26.55 -7.36
N ARG A 201 -12.10 25.52 -6.53
CA ARG A 201 -10.86 25.13 -5.83
C ARG A 201 -9.88 24.32 -6.69
N GLY A 202 -10.31 23.84 -7.85
CA GLY A 202 -9.48 23.04 -8.76
C GLY A 202 -10.16 21.75 -9.21
N PRO A 203 -9.42 20.86 -9.91
CA PRO A 203 -10.02 19.70 -10.61
C PRO A 203 -10.65 18.64 -9.71
N LEU A 204 -10.41 18.66 -8.40
CA LEU A 204 -11.04 17.72 -7.45
C LEU A 204 -12.30 18.28 -6.79
N HIS A 205 -12.63 19.56 -7.02
CA HIS A 205 -13.75 20.25 -6.38
C HIS A 205 -15.09 19.62 -6.76
N GLY A 206 -15.81 19.11 -5.76
CA GLY A 206 -17.10 18.46 -5.91
C GLY A 206 -17.03 17.01 -6.41
N LEU A 207 -15.84 16.39 -6.50
CA LEU A 207 -15.70 15.03 -7.01
C LEU A 207 -15.76 13.97 -5.89
N PRO A 208 -16.62 12.94 -6.02
CA PRO A 208 -16.75 11.85 -5.06
C PRO A 208 -15.54 10.90 -5.05
N TRP A 209 -15.00 10.62 -3.85
CA TRP A 209 -13.84 9.72 -3.68
C TRP A 209 -14.01 8.75 -2.51
N GLY A 210 -13.17 7.69 -2.51
CA GLY A 210 -13.18 6.66 -1.48
C GLY A 210 -11.84 6.54 -0.75
N ALA A 211 -11.90 6.43 0.59
CA ALA A 211 -10.76 6.28 1.47
C ALA A 211 -10.54 4.81 1.85
N LYS A 212 -9.34 4.25 1.65
CA LYS A 212 -8.97 2.99 2.28
C LYS A 212 -9.18 3.07 3.79
N ASP A 213 -9.83 2.09 4.39
CA ASP A 213 -10.29 2.16 5.80
C ASP A 213 -9.18 2.01 6.86
N LEU A 214 -7.94 2.28 6.48
CA LEU A 214 -6.83 2.55 7.40
C LEU A 214 -6.62 4.05 7.64
N LEU A 215 -7.28 4.93 6.87
CA LEU A 215 -7.24 6.38 7.02
C LEU A 215 -8.29 6.80 8.06
N ALA A 216 -7.85 7.47 9.12
CA ALA A 216 -8.75 8.03 10.12
C ALA A 216 -9.67 9.09 9.49
N VAL A 217 -10.96 8.96 9.77
CA VAL A 217 -12.00 9.92 9.41
C VAL A 217 -12.85 10.19 10.66
N LYS A 218 -12.78 11.42 11.18
CA LYS A 218 -13.53 11.81 12.37
C LYS A 218 -15.02 11.59 12.21
N GLY A 219 -15.63 10.97 13.22
CA GLY A 219 -17.06 10.66 13.23
C GLY A 219 -17.44 9.32 12.58
N TYR A 220 -16.47 8.59 12.00
CA TYR A 220 -16.69 7.29 11.39
C TYR A 220 -15.72 6.24 11.93
N PRO A 221 -16.12 4.97 11.98
CA PRO A 221 -15.19 3.88 12.32
C PRO A 221 -13.99 3.85 11.35
N THR A 222 -12.84 3.48 11.87
CA THR A 222 -11.63 3.19 11.09
C THR A 222 -11.11 1.84 11.54
N THR A 223 -11.53 0.79 10.82
CA THR A 223 -11.52 -0.58 11.31
C THR A 223 -10.25 -1.36 10.97
N TRP A 224 -9.40 -0.77 10.11
CA TRP A 224 -8.22 -1.46 9.58
C TRP A 224 -8.54 -2.79 8.87
N GLY A 225 -9.82 -3.02 8.50
CA GLY A 225 -10.31 -4.26 7.92
C GLY A 225 -10.27 -5.46 8.85
N ALA A 226 -9.95 -5.29 10.12
CA ALA A 226 -9.61 -6.35 11.05
C ALA A 226 -10.70 -6.56 12.10
N ALA A 227 -11.07 -7.83 12.33
CA ALA A 227 -11.95 -8.23 13.42
C ALA A 227 -11.35 -7.80 14.76
N GLY A 228 -12.19 -7.27 15.63
CA GLY A 228 -11.80 -6.67 16.91
C GLY A 228 -11.48 -5.17 16.86
N PHE A 229 -11.58 -4.55 15.66
CA PHE A 229 -11.43 -3.11 15.45
C PHE A 229 -12.64 -2.46 14.77
N GLU A 230 -13.76 -3.18 14.62
CA GLU A 230 -14.95 -2.76 13.86
C GLU A 230 -15.56 -1.45 14.36
N HIS A 231 -15.41 -1.15 15.65
CA HIS A 231 -15.94 0.04 16.30
C HIS A 231 -14.88 1.07 16.67
N GLN A 232 -13.63 0.87 16.24
CA GLN A 232 -12.54 1.80 16.50
C GLN A 232 -12.80 3.14 15.82
N THR A 233 -12.73 4.24 16.58
CA THR A 233 -12.88 5.60 16.07
C THR A 233 -11.71 6.48 16.50
N PHE A 234 -11.45 7.53 15.72
CA PHE A 234 -10.46 8.55 16.04
C PHE A 234 -11.10 9.94 16.02
N ASP A 235 -10.69 10.83 16.94
CA ASP A 235 -11.20 12.19 17.01
C ASP A 235 -10.44 13.17 16.09
N TYR A 236 -9.94 12.65 14.96
CA TYR A 236 -9.23 13.43 13.94
C TYR A 236 -9.37 12.80 12.56
N ASP A 237 -9.18 13.63 11.53
CA ASP A 237 -9.00 13.19 10.16
C ASP A 237 -7.51 12.99 9.85
N ALA A 238 -7.18 11.98 9.05
CA ALA A 238 -5.85 11.82 8.47
C ALA A 238 -5.47 13.03 7.60
N THR A 239 -4.16 13.33 7.50
CA THR A 239 -3.70 14.50 6.72
C THR A 239 -4.18 14.45 5.27
N VAL A 240 -4.18 13.27 4.63
CA VAL A 240 -4.67 13.08 3.26
C VAL A 240 -6.15 13.44 3.16
N VAL A 241 -6.99 13.04 4.13
CA VAL A 241 -8.41 13.38 4.18
C VAL A 241 -8.59 14.90 4.28
N LYS A 242 -7.89 15.57 5.19
CA LYS A 242 -7.94 17.03 5.35
C LYS A 242 -7.55 17.77 4.07
N ARG A 243 -6.54 17.28 3.35
CA ARG A 243 -6.07 17.89 2.10
C ARG A 243 -7.07 17.73 0.96
N LEU A 244 -7.71 16.58 0.87
CA LEU A 244 -8.77 16.34 -0.11
C LEU A 244 -10.03 17.16 0.21
N ASP A 245 -10.40 17.31 1.50
CA ASP A 245 -11.45 18.23 1.91
C ASP A 245 -11.12 19.69 1.55
N ALA A 246 -9.86 20.11 1.78
CA ALA A 246 -9.40 21.44 1.39
C ALA A 246 -9.44 21.68 -0.14
N ALA A 247 -9.23 20.62 -0.93
CA ALA A 247 -9.40 20.64 -2.38
C ALA A 247 -10.87 20.61 -2.82
N GLY A 248 -11.81 20.46 -1.88
CA GLY A 248 -13.26 20.40 -2.13
C GLY A 248 -13.74 19.03 -2.62
N ALA A 249 -12.95 17.96 -2.49
CA ALA A 249 -13.38 16.63 -2.85
C ALA A 249 -14.39 16.06 -1.82
N VAL A 250 -15.29 15.18 -2.28
CA VAL A 250 -16.43 14.66 -1.53
C VAL A 250 -16.13 13.23 -1.08
N LEU A 251 -15.97 12.98 0.21
CA LEU A 251 -15.74 11.63 0.73
C LEU A 251 -17.04 10.83 0.81
N VAL A 252 -17.20 9.82 -0.08
CA VAL A 252 -18.44 9.01 -0.13
C VAL A 252 -18.33 7.68 0.60
N ALA A 253 -17.12 7.15 0.78
CA ALA A 253 -16.96 5.80 1.32
C ALA A 253 -15.63 5.60 2.04
N LYS A 254 -15.65 4.76 3.10
CA LYS A 254 -14.51 4.06 3.65
C LYS A 254 -14.48 2.67 3.04
N LEU A 255 -13.44 2.37 2.30
CA LEU A 255 -13.32 1.20 1.43
C LEU A 255 -12.51 0.09 2.09
N SER A 256 -12.89 -1.15 1.85
CA SER A 256 -12.30 -2.33 2.44
C SER A 256 -10.80 -2.45 2.18
N LEU A 257 -10.13 -3.12 3.09
CA LEU A 257 -8.75 -3.55 2.95
C LEU A 257 -8.60 -4.92 3.61
N GLY A 258 -7.67 -5.72 3.14
CA GLY A 258 -7.34 -6.92 3.88
C GLY A 258 -6.92 -6.60 5.31
N ALA A 259 -7.28 -7.46 6.25
CA ALA A 259 -7.09 -7.25 7.67
C ALA A 259 -5.65 -6.81 7.99
N LEU A 260 -5.51 -5.66 8.69
CA LEU A 260 -4.21 -5.04 9.01
C LEU A 260 -3.29 -4.90 7.79
N ALA A 261 -3.89 -4.56 6.64
CA ALA A 261 -3.21 -4.35 5.36
C ALA A 261 -2.54 -5.60 4.75
N MET A 262 -3.14 -6.79 4.88
CA MET A 262 -2.73 -8.03 4.21
C MET A 262 -3.86 -8.61 3.35
N GLY A 263 -3.60 -8.82 2.04
CA GLY A 263 -4.55 -9.45 1.13
C GLY A 263 -5.86 -8.69 0.93
N ASP A 264 -6.92 -9.39 0.58
CA ASP A 264 -8.25 -8.85 0.29
C ASP A 264 -9.37 -9.39 1.21
N GLN A 265 -9.02 -10.20 2.22
CA GLN A 265 -9.93 -10.68 3.23
C GLN A 265 -9.99 -9.74 4.43
N TRP A 266 -11.18 -9.36 4.84
CA TRP A 266 -11.48 -8.49 5.96
C TRP A 266 -12.64 -9.04 6.78
N PHE A 267 -12.99 -8.45 7.93
CA PHE A 267 -14.04 -9.01 8.80
C PHE A 267 -15.43 -9.15 8.13
N GLY A 268 -15.72 -8.39 7.06
CA GLY A 268 -16.96 -8.47 6.28
C GLY A 268 -16.89 -9.42 5.08
N GLY A 269 -15.83 -10.21 4.95
CA GLY A 269 -15.63 -11.17 3.85
C GLY A 269 -14.46 -10.83 2.95
N ARG A 270 -14.53 -11.25 1.70
CA ARG A 270 -13.50 -11.02 0.68
C ARG A 270 -13.97 -9.99 -0.32
N THR A 271 -13.14 -9.01 -0.63
CA THR A 271 -13.39 -8.07 -1.73
C THR A 271 -13.10 -8.75 -3.06
N LEU A 272 -14.06 -8.73 -3.98
CA LEU A 272 -13.98 -9.47 -5.24
C LEU A 272 -13.49 -8.61 -6.40
N ASN A 273 -12.91 -9.28 -7.40
CA ASN A 273 -12.47 -8.65 -8.64
C ASN A 273 -13.69 -8.33 -9.53
N PRO A 274 -13.93 -7.06 -9.91
CA PRO A 274 -15.08 -6.71 -10.75
C PRO A 274 -15.08 -7.37 -12.14
N TRP A 275 -13.92 -7.78 -12.65
CA TRP A 275 -13.77 -8.46 -13.93
C TRP A 275 -14.06 -9.97 -13.85
N ASN A 276 -13.83 -10.56 -12.68
CA ASN A 276 -14.10 -11.98 -12.45
C ASN A 276 -14.36 -12.23 -10.96
N ARG A 277 -15.61 -12.39 -10.59
CA ARG A 277 -16.07 -12.57 -9.20
C ARG A 277 -15.66 -13.89 -8.53
N HIS A 278 -15.09 -14.82 -9.28
CA HIS A 278 -14.47 -16.01 -8.68
C HIS A 278 -13.10 -15.73 -8.08
N GLN A 279 -12.60 -14.52 -8.24
CA GLN A 279 -11.30 -14.07 -7.75
C GLN A 279 -11.47 -12.91 -6.76
N GLY A 280 -10.56 -12.83 -5.81
CA GLY A 280 -10.41 -11.63 -5.01
C GLY A 280 -9.83 -10.47 -5.81
N SER A 281 -10.02 -9.25 -5.30
CA SER A 281 -9.48 -8.03 -5.90
C SER A 281 -7.96 -7.89 -5.76
N SER A 282 -7.31 -8.81 -5.06
CA SER A 282 -5.99 -8.59 -4.46
C SER A 282 -6.01 -7.43 -3.44
N GLY A 283 -4.87 -7.20 -2.78
CA GLY A 283 -4.82 -6.21 -1.71
C GLY A 283 -3.41 -5.70 -1.41
N SER A 284 -3.31 -4.93 -0.36
CA SER A 284 -4.34 -4.68 0.65
C SER A 284 -5.26 -3.50 0.35
N SER A 285 -5.05 -2.71 -0.74
CA SER A 285 -6.01 -1.68 -1.16
C SER A 285 -7.15 -2.29 -2.00
N ALA A 286 -7.78 -3.33 -1.44
CA ALA A 286 -8.78 -4.17 -2.08
C ALA A 286 -10.01 -3.36 -2.54
N GLY A 287 -10.69 -2.71 -1.61
CA GLY A 287 -11.84 -1.85 -1.87
C GLY A 287 -11.51 -0.64 -2.75
N PRO A 288 -10.41 0.09 -2.52
CA PRO A 288 -9.99 1.19 -3.41
C PRO A 288 -9.88 0.78 -4.88
N ALA A 289 -9.20 -0.32 -5.20
CA ALA A 289 -9.07 -0.78 -6.58
C ALA A 289 -10.40 -1.30 -7.13
N CYS A 290 -11.15 -2.10 -6.37
CA CYS A 290 -12.44 -2.65 -6.77
C CYS A 290 -13.46 -1.53 -7.04
N ALA A 291 -13.66 -0.59 -6.12
CA ALA A 291 -14.63 0.50 -6.26
C ALA A 291 -14.29 1.43 -7.44
N THR A 292 -13.00 1.71 -7.67
CA THR A 292 -12.53 2.52 -8.79
C THR A 292 -12.77 1.79 -10.12
N ALA A 293 -12.47 0.50 -10.21
CA ALA A 293 -12.70 -0.33 -11.39
C ALA A 293 -14.19 -0.49 -11.71
N ALA A 294 -15.02 -0.63 -10.67
CA ALA A 294 -16.48 -0.74 -10.81
C ALA A 294 -17.18 0.61 -11.10
N GLY A 295 -16.46 1.73 -11.18
CA GLY A 295 -17.06 3.05 -11.39
C GLY A 295 -17.97 3.46 -10.23
N CYS A 296 -17.62 3.11 -8.99
CA CYS A 296 -18.36 3.47 -7.77
C CYS A 296 -17.79 4.70 -7.05
N VAL A 297 -16.64 5.18 -7.49
CA VAL A 297 -16.00 6.43 -7.05
C VAL A 297 -15.26 7.07 -8.23
N ALA A 298 -15.05 8.37 -8.20
CA ALA A 298 -14.24 9.04 -9.21
C ALA A 298 -12.75 8.66 -9.08
N PHE A 299 -12.26 8.54 -7.86
CA PHE A 299 -10.93 8.07 -7.51
C PHE A 299 -10.91 7.53 -6.07
N SER A 300 -9.83 6.87 -5.69
CA SER A 300 -9.63 6.42 -4.32
C SER A 300 -8.18 6.61 -3.85
N ILE A 301 -7.98 6.57 -2.53
CA ILE A 301 -6.66 6.55 -1.90
C ILE A 301 -6.40 5.17 -1.32
N GLY A 302 -5.28 4.57 -1.75
CA GLY A 302 -4.74 3.34 -1.22
C GLY A 302 -3.46 3.54 -0.42
N SER A 303 -2.88 2.44 0.04
CA SER A 303 -1.56 2.42 0.67
C SER A 303 -0.73 1.26 0.16
N GLU A 304 0.59 1.41 0.16
CA GLU A 304 1.50 0.31 -0.14
C GLU A 304 2.67 0.27 0.82
N THR A 305 2.85 -0.89 1.42
CA THR A 305 4.07 -1.28 2.12
C THR A 305 4.92 -2.13 1.17
N LEU A 306 4.32 -3.22 0.65
CA LEU A 306 4.93 -4.14 -0.33
C LEU A 306 3.84 -4.69 -1.25
N GLY A 307 3.51 -3.98 -2.34
CA GLY A 307 2.57 -4.41 -3.36
C GLY A 307 1.12 -3.92 -3.20
N SER A 308 0.76 -3.25 -2.12
CA SER A 308 -0.66 -3.02 -1.76
C SER A 308 -1.40 -1.90 -2.54
N ILE A 309 -0.73 -1.15 -3.43
CA ILE A 309 -1.33 -0.37 -4.51
C ILE A 309 -1.15 -1.14 -5.82
N SER A 310 0.07 -1.65 -6.03
CA SER A 310 0.51 -2.28 -7.27
C SER A 310 -0.32 -3.51 -7.63
N SER A 311 -0.48 -4.45 -6.71
CA SER A 311 -1.17 -5.72 -6.95
C SER A 311 -2.67 -5.56 -7.21
N PRO A 312 -3.45 -4.83 -6.36
CA PRO A 312 -4.87 -4.63 -6.62
C PRO A 312 -5.12 -3.75 -7.86
N SER A 313 -4.25 -2.78 -8.17
CA SER A 313 -4.36 -2.02 -9.43
C SER A 313 -4.20 -2.91 -10.65
N THR A 314 -3.23 -3.83 -10.61
CA THR A 314 -3.03 -4.86 -11.66
C THR A 314 -4.26 -5.76 -11.78
N ARG A 315 -4.76 -6.29 -10.66
CA ARG A 315 -5.86 -7.25 -10.63
C ARG A 315 -7.19 -6.65 -11.10
N CYS A 316 -7.47 -5.41 -10.68
CA CYS A 316 -8.71 -4.72 -11.01
C CYS A 316 -8.62 -3.87 -12.28
N GLY A 317 -7.47 -3.81 -12.97
CA GLY A 317 -7.33 -3.11 -14.24
C GLY A 317 -7.50 -1.59 -14.09
N VAL A 318 -6.95 -1.01 -13.03
CA VAL A 318 -6.94 0.43 -12.76
C VAL A 318 -5.52 0.97 -12.73
N THR A 319 -5.37 2.28 -12.74
CA THR A 319 -4.07 2.94 -12.63
C THR A 319 -3.77 3.24 -11.17
N GLY A 320 -2.65 2.71 -10.67
CA GLY A 320 -2.12 3.02 -9.34
C GLY A 320 -0.84 3.85 -9.41
N LEU A 321 -0.76 4.91 -8.63
CA LEU A 321 0.49 5.61 -8.37
C LEU A 321 0.95 5.28 -6.95
N ARG A 322 2.05 4.55 -6.84
CA ARG A 322 2.82 4.42 -5.61
C ARG A 322 3.86 5.53 -5.59
N PRO A 323 3.70 6.57 -4.76
CA PRO A 323 4.65 7.68 -4.74
C PRO A 323 6.01 7.29 -4.14
N THR A 324 7.00 8.15 -4.33
CA THR A 324 8.25 8.11 -3.58
C THR A 324 7.97 8.05 -2.07
N PHE A 325 8.69 7.18 -1.34
CA PHE A 325 8.61 7.14 0.12
C PHE A 325 8.94 8.51 0.73
N GLY A 326 8.11 8.98 1.66
CA GLY A 326 8.27 10.28 2.28
C GLY A 326 7.87 11.46 1.37
N PHE A 327 6.99 11.24 0.40
CA PHE A 327 6.39 12.31 -0.40
C PHE A 327 4.98 12.70 0.08
N VAL A 328 4.19 11.72 0.51
CA VAL A 328 2.84 11.92 1.07
C VAL A 328 2.85 11.60 2.57
N PRO A 329 2.33 12.48 3.43
CA PRO A 329 2.29 12.25 4.87
C PRO A 329 1.31 11.13 5.24
N ARG A 330 1.70 10.29 6.18
CA ARG A 330 0.93 9.16 6.71
C ARG A 330 0.25 9.47 8.03
N THR A 331 0.33 10.70 8.51
CA THR A 331 -0.31 11.12 9.77
C THR A 331 -1.80 10.80 9.75
N GLY A 332 -2.26 10.00 10.71
CA GLY A 332 -3.63 9.52 10.80
C GLY A 332 -3.96 8.29 9.97
N ALA A 333 -2.97 7.69 9.29
CA ALA A 333 -3.07 6.36 8.72
C ALA A 333 -2.57 5.31 9.71
N MET A 334 -3.12 4.10 9.68
CA MET A 334 -2.56 2.94 10.37
C MET A 334 -1.12 2.70 9.90
N ALA A 335 -0.19 2.57 10.83
CA ALA A 335 1.17 2.14 10.53
C ALA A 335 1.23 0.61 10.44
N LEU A 336 1.85 0.11 9.39
CA LEU A 336 2.27 -1.27 9.24
C LEU A 336 3.80 -1.36 9.28
N SER A 337 4.46 -0.50 8.49
CA SER A 337 5.92 -0.36 8.48
C SER A 337 6.30 1.12 8.38
N TRP A 338 6.95 1.64 9.40
CA TRP A 338 7.36 3.06 9.43
C TRP A 338 8.37 3.41 8.35
N THR A 339 9.11 2.41 7.83
CA THR A 339 10.15 2.63 6.81
C THR A 339 9.72 2.25 5.40
N MET A 340 8.51 1.67 5.20
CA MET A 340 8.06 1.22 3.89
C MET A 340 6.68 1.74 3.48
N ASP A 341 5.79 2.16 4.40
CA ASP A 341 4.44 2.59 4.07
C ASP A 341 4.40 3.86 3.23
N LYS A 342 3.56 3.85 2.20
CA LYS A 342 3.26 4.97 1.30
C LYS A 342 1.75 5.05 1.07
N LEU A 343 1.22 6.27 0.97
CA LEU A 343 -0.15 6.53 0.56
C LEU A 343 -0.14 7.04 -0.87
N GLY A 344 -1.05 6.55 -1.71
CA GLY A 344 -1.10 6.97 -3.10
C GLY A 344 -2.47 6.78 -3.75
N PRO A 345 -2.74 7.50 -4.85
CA PRO A 345 -3.99 7.42 -5.57
C PRO A 345 -4.12 6.15 -6.39
N ILE A 346 -5.37 5.65 -6.46
CA ILE A 346 -5.82 4.61 -7.37
C ILE A 346 -6.97 5.20 -8.19
N CYS A 347 -6.75 5.32 -9.49
CA CYS A 347 -7.59 6.06 -10.42
C CYS A 347 -7.82 5.29 -11.73
N ARG A 348 -8.57 5.87 -12.65
CA ARG A 348 -8.74 5.30 -14.00
C ARG A 348 -7.67 5.74 -14.98
N SER A 349 -7.02 6.88 -14.74
CA SER A 349 -5.95 7.37 -15.60
C SER A 349 -4.73 7.87 -14.82
N VAL A 350 -3.58 7.94 -15.50
CA VAL A 350 -2.36 8.50 -14.93
C VAL A 350 -2.52 9.99 -14.64
N GLU A 351 -3.25 10.73 -15.50
CA GLU A 351 -3.54 12.14 -15.27
C GLU A 351 -4.37 12.32 -13.99
N ASP A 352 -5.38 11.46 -13.76
CA ASP A 352 -6.15 11.47 -12.52
C ASP A 352 -5.25 11.28 -11.30
N CYS A 353 -4.32 10.30 -11.37
CA CYS A 353 -3.35 10.07 -10.29
C CYS A 353 -2.49 11.32 -10.02
N ALA A 354 -2.04 12.00 -11.07
CA ALA A 354 -1.22 13.20 -10.93
C ALA A 354 -2.02 14.37 -10.31
N LEU A 355 -3.28 14.55 -10.69
CA LEU A 355 -4.17 15.58 -10.12
C LEU A 355 -4.43 15.33 -8.63
N VAL A 356 -4.70 14.09 -8.25
CA VAL A 356 -4.89 13.70 -6.85
C VAL A 356 -3.58 13.86 -6.07
N MET A 357 -2.45 13.36 -6.60
CA MET A 357 -1.13 13.49 -5.97
C MET A 357 -0.77 14.94 -5.68
N ASN A 358 -1.05 15.85 -6.62
CA ASN A 358 -0.80 17.28 -6.45
C ASN A 358 -1.53 17.89 -5.23
N SER A 359 -2.64 17.29 -4.82
CA SER A 359 -3.41 17.77 -3.65
C SER A 359 -2.91 17.20 -2.33
N ILE A 360 -2.27 16.02 -2.33
CA ILE A 360 -1.97 15.29 -1.08
C ILE A 360 -0.49 15.29 -0.68
N TYR A 361 0.46 15.67 -1.56
CA TYR A 361 1.91 15.60 -1.31
C TYR A 361 2.44 16.71 -0.39
N GLY A 362 3.64 16.49 0.13
CA GLY A 362 4.43 17.48 0.90
C GLY A 362 4.21 17.41 2.41
N PRO A 363 5.11 18.01 3.21
CA PRO A 363 5.15 17.87 4.66
C PRO A 363 3.89 18.43 5.35
N ASP A 364 3.52 17.79 6.45
CA ASP A 364 2.44 18.24 7.36
C ASP A 364 2.97 18.66 8.74
N GLY A 365 4.28 18.60 8.93
CA GLY A 365 4.95 18.92 10.19
C GLY A 365 4.83 17.83 11.27
N LYS A 366 4.21 16.69 10.97
CA LYS A 366 3.98 15.57 11.91
C LYS A 366 4.64 14.28 11.47
N ASP A 367 4.53 13.90 10.19
CA ASP A 367 5.27 12.76 9.64
C ASP A 367 6.69 13.19 9.27
N LEU A 368 7.64 12.86 10.14
CA LEU A 368 9.05 13.26 10.00
C LEU A 368 9.75 12.62 8.79
N SER A 369 9.17 11.59 8.17
CA SER A 369 9.71 10.97 6.96
C SER A 369 9.48 11.82 5.71
N VAL A 370 8.52 12.75 5.75
CA VAL A 370 8.12 13.53 4.58
C VAL A 370 9.11 14.67 4.31
N ARG A 371 9.64 14.67 3.09
CA ARG A 371 10.57 15.69 2.60
C ARG A 371 9.83 16.88 2.00
N ASN A 372 10.44 18.06 2.10
CA ASN A 372 9.96 19.22 1.36
C ASN A 372 10.44 19.15 -0.10
N ALA A 373 9.82 18.22 -0.85
CA ALA A 373 10.07 18.06 -2.28
C ALA A 373 8.88 18.60 -3.09
N ALA A 374 9.14 19.03 -4.33
CA ALA A 374 8.13 19.56 -5.23
C ALA A 374 7.64 18.47 -6.20
N PHE A 375 6.33 18.38 -6.42
CA PHE A 375 5.74 17.48 -7.42
C PHE A 375 5.69 18.12 -8.83
N ASN A 376 5.49 19.41 -8.95
CA ASN A 376 5.53 20.21 -10.17
C ASN A 376 4.90 19.54 -11.40
N TRP A 377 3.62 19.15 -11.31
CA TRP A 377 2.89 18.55 -12.41
C TRP A 377 2.76 19.49 -13.61
N ASP A 378 3.18 19.02 -14.79
CA ASP A 378 3.01 19.70 -16.07
C ASP A 378 2.45 18.72 -17.11
N ALA A 379 1.17 18.89 -17.49
CA ALA A 379 0.52 18.08 -18.50
C ALA A 379 1.12 18.24 -19.90
N ASN A 380 1.91 19.30 -20.12
CA ASN A 380 2.59 19.59 -21.40
C ASN A 380 4.09 19.26 -21.34
N PHE A 381 4.54 18.55 -20.28
CA PHE A 381 5.94 18.15 -20.17
C PHE A 381 6.36 17.32 -21.39
N ASP A 382 7.48 17.68 -21.99
CA ASP A 382 8.04 16.94 -23.12
C ASP A 382 8.71 15.63 -22.63
N TRP A 383 7.90 14.58 -22.56
CA TRP A 383 8.32 13.24 -22.14
C TRP A 383 9.33 12.60 -23.11
N THR A 384 9.45 13.09 -24.35
CA THR A 384 10.41 12.54 -25.35
C THR A 384 11.86 12.81 -24.95
N THR A 385 12.09 13.72 -24.04
CA THR A 385 13.40 14.04 -23.47
C THR A 385 13.88 13.01 -22.43
N LEU A 386 13.00 12.13 -21.96
CA LEU A 386 13.31 11.14 -20.93
C LEU A 386 14.06 9.94 -21.49
N ARG A 387 15.08 9.50 -20.77
CA ARG A 387 15.82 8.27 -21.05
C ARG A 387 15.06 7.08 -20.44
N VAL A 388 14.62 6.17 -21.27
CA VAL A 388 13.79 5.03 -20.85
C VAL A 388 14.60 3.75 -20.86
N GLY A 389 14.77 3.17 -19.68
CA GLY A 389 15.39 1.86 -19.50
C GLY A 389 14.37 0.72 -19.46
N TYR A 390 14.85 -0.50 -19.64
CA TYR A 390 14.10 -1.72 -19.40
C TYR A 390 15.02 -2.81 -18.85
N VAL A 391 14.47 -3.80 -18.15
CA VAL A 391 15.23 -4.93 -17.58
C VAL A 391 15.09 -6.15 -18.51
N PRO A 392 16.06 -6.43 -19.41
CA PRO A 392 15.93 -7.49 -20.41
C PRO A 392 15.55 -8.85 -19.82
N THR A 393 16.13 -9.21 -18.67
CA THR A 393 15.88 -10.50 -18.00
C THR A 393 14.45 -10.65 -17.53
N ALA A 394 13.77 -9.54 -17.19
CA ALA A 394 12.37 -9.54 -16.77
C ALA A 394 11.39 -9.81 -17.92
N PHE A 395 11.80 -9.58 -19.17
CA PHE A 395 10.98 -9.80 -20.36
C PHE A 395 11.26 -11.12 -21.09
N VAL A 396 12.19 -11.93 -20.59
CA VAL A 396 12.45 -13.25 -21.17
C VAL A 396 11.21 -14.13 -21.04
N MET A 397 10.83 -14.78 -22.15
CA MET A 397 9.75 -15.76 -22.14
C MET A 397 10.11 -16.93 -21.23
N PRO A 398 9.35 -17.20 -20.16
CA PRO A 398 9.67 -18.30 -19.25
C PRO A 398 9.66 -19.65 -19.99
N LYS A 399 10.63 -20.51 -19.72
CA LYS A 399 10.62 -21.88 -20.26
C LYS A 399 9.41 -22.64 -19.71
N ARG A 400 8.85 -23.55 -20.53
CA ARG A 400 7.81 -24.48 -20.05
C ARG A 400 8.34 -25.30 -18.89
N LEU A 401 7.51 -25.51 -17.88
CA LEU A 401 7.87 -26.34 -16.75
C LEU A 401 7.81 -27.82 -17.19
N MET A 402 8.94 -28.49 -17.14
CA MET A 402 9.09 -29.92 -17.44
C MET A 402 9.92 -30.54 -16.31
N GLU A 403 9.22 -31.15 -15.34
CA GLU A 403 9.84 -31.84 -14.20
C GLU A 403 9.42 -33.31 -14.21
N THR A 404 10.37 -34.18 -13.92
CA THR A 404 10.11 -35.61 -13.73
C THR A 404 9.91 -35.88 -12.24
N MET A 405 8.86 -36.62 -11.92
CA MET A 405 8.59 -37.01 -10.53
C MET A 405 9.78 -37.83 -9.98
N PRO A 406 10.32 -37.48 -8.79
CA PRO A 406 11.38 -38.23 -8.17
C PRO A 406 10.98 -39.71 -7.95
N ALA A 407 11.90 -40.63 -8.20
CA ALA A 407 11.67 -42.04 -7.94
C ALA A 407 11.63 -42.30 -6.42
N GLY A 408 10.92 -43.36 -6.00
CA GLY A 408 10.93 -43.82 -4.61
C GLY A 408 10.00 -43.06 -3.64
N LEU A 409 9.14 -42.19 -4.12
CA LEU A 409 8.14 -41.52 -3.29
C LEU A 409 7.00 -42.49 -2.90
N SER A 410 6.51 -42.39 -1.66
CA SER A 410 5.27 -43.06 -1.25
C SER A 410 4.06 -42.55 -2.05
N SER A 411 2.97 -43.32 -2.06
CA SER A 411 1.73 -42.98 -2.80
C SER A 411 1.22 -41.56 -2.45
N ASP A 412 1.21 -41.20 -1.17
CA ASP A 412 0.74 -39.89 -0.71
C ASP A 412 1.66 -38.74 -1.18
N LYS A 413 2.98 -38.96 -1.09
CA LYS A 413 3.98 -38.01 -1.59
C LYS A 413 3.91 -37.86 -3.11
N GLN A 414 3.63 -38.95 -3.85
CA GLN A 414 3.40 -38.91 -5.29
C GLN A 414 2.15 -38.10 -5.65
N LYS A 415 1.04 -38.29 -4.89
CA LYS A 415 -0.20 -37.53 -5.09
C LYS A 415 0.06 -36.05 -4.87
N LYS A 416 0.64 -35.69 -3.73
CA LYS A 416 0.99 -34.31 -3.40
C LYS A 416 1.91 -33.69 -4.44
N TRP A 417 2.95 -34.41 -4.88
CA TRP A 417 3.87 -33.91 -5.92
C TRP A 417 3.13 -33.60 -7.23
N ARG A 418 2.18 -34.47 -7.66
CA ARG A 418 1.38 -34.23 -8.87
C ARG A 418 0.50 -32.99 -8.75
N GLU A 419 -0.14 -32.79 -7.62
CA GLU A 419 -0.97 -31.62 -7.32
C GLU A 419 -0.11 -30.34 -7.36
N ASP A 420 0.98 -30.31 -6.62
CA ASP A 420 1.91 -29.17 -6.60
C ASP A 420 2.53 -28.89 -7.99
N TYR A 421 2.88 -29.94 -8.73
CA TYR A 421 3.41 -29.79 -10.09
C TYR A 421 2.35 -29.22 -11.05
N ALA A 422 1.10 -29.65 -10.94
CA ALA A 422 0.02 -29.14 -11.77
C ALA A 422 -0.22 -27.65 -11.50
N LEU A 423 -0.20 -27.23 -10.25
CA LEU A 423 -0.33 -25.81 -9.87
C LEU A 423 0.84 -24.97 -10.40
N ARG A 424 2.08 -25.40 -10.15
CA ARG A 424 3.28 -24.71 -10.68
C ARG A 424 3.28 -24.61 -12.21
N ARG A 425 2.85 -25.68 -12.89
CA ARG A 425 2.75 -25.70 -14.35
C ARG A 425 1.68 -24.73 -14.83
N ALA A 426 0.50 -24.71 -14.23
CA ALA A 426 -0.57 -23.78 -14.58
C ALA A 426 -0.13 -22.31 -14.36
N SER A 427 0.51 -22.02 -13.23
CA SER A 427 1.09 -20.71 -12.96
C SER A 427 2.13 -20.30 -14.02
N ARG A 428 3.03 -21.23 -14.39
CA ARG A 428 4.05 -20.98 -15.42
C ARG A 428 3.43 -20.70 -16.80
N GLU A 429 2.39 -21.43 -17.21
CA GLU A 429 1.71 -21.20 -18.49
C GLU A 429 0.96 -19.86 -18.48
N ARG A 430 0.34 -19.45 -17.36
CA ARG A 430 -0.23 -18.10 -17.22
C ARG A 430 0.84 -17.01 -17.37
N THR A 431 1.97 -17.15 -16.66
CA THR A 431 3.09 -16.21 -16.79
C THR A 431 3.61 -16.13 -18.22
N ARG A 432 3.65 -17.24 -18.95
CA ARG A 432 4.04 -17.27 -20.36
C ARG A 432 3.04 -16.54 -21.24
N TYR A 433 1.76 -16.73 -20.98
CA TYR A 433 0.70 -16.03 -21.71
C TYR A 433 0.77 -14.52 -21.48
N ASP A 434 0.87 -14.11 -20.23
CA ASP A 434 0.93 -12.69 -19.84
C ASP A 434 2.20 -12.00 -20.37
N ARG A 435 3.31 -12.75 -20.53
CA ARG A 435 4.56 -12.24 -21.09
C ARG A 435 4.40 -11.67 -22.51
N ASN A 436 3.41 -12.12 -23.28
CA ASN A 436 3.15 -11.55 -24.61
C ASN A 436 2.71 -10.09 -24.49
N PHE A 437 1.83 -9.77 -23.55
CA PHE A 437 1.41 -8.39 -23.28
C PHE A 437 2.57 -7.50 -22.81
N ASP A 438 3.49 -8.05 -22.00
CA ASP A 438 4.68 -7.31 -21.59
C ASP A 438 5.58 -6.99 -22.79
N LEU A 439 5.74 -7.94 -23.72
CA LEU A 439 6.53 -7.74 -24.96
C LEU A 439 5.85 -6.74 -25.88
N GLU A 440 4.53 -6.84 -26.06
CA GLU A 440 3.73 -5.87 -26.82
C GLU A 440 3.85 -4.46 -26.24
N ALA A 441 3.93 -4.32 -24.89
CA ALA A 441 4.18 -3.03 -24.25
C ALA A 441 5.54 -2.44 -24.64
N LEU A 442 6.60 -3.25 -24.70
CA LEU A 442 7.91 -2.77 -25.18
C LEU A 442 7.86 -2.34 -26.65
N ASP A 443 7.12 -3.06 -27.49
CA ASP A 443 6.99 -2.73 -28.92
C ASP A 443 6.15 -1.45 -29.10
N GLN A 444 5.11 -1.26 -28.28
CA GLN A 444 4.35 -0.02 -28.25
C GLN A 444 5.23 1.18 -27.84
N ILE A 445 6.06 1.02 -26.82
CA ILE A 445 6.99 2.07 -26.39
C ILE A 445 8.00 2.42 -27.50
N LYS A 446 8.53 1.42 -28.20
CA LYS A 446 9.39 1.66 -29.39
C LYS A 446 8.64 2.40 -30.49
N SER A 447 7.37 2.06 -30.74
CA SER A 447 6.53 2.73 -31.75
C SER A 447 6.27 4.20 -31.44
N MET A 448 6.35 4.59 -30.14
CA MET A 448 6.30 6.00 -29.70
C MET A 448 7.61 6.76 -29.98
N GLY A 449 8.61 6.11 -30.60
CA GLY A 449 9.92 6.71 -30.90
C GLY A 449 10.96 6.56 -29.79
N VAL A 450 10.66 5.80 -28.73
CA VAL A 450 11.56 5.61 -27.58
C VAL A 450 12.68 4.62 -27.92
N LYS A 451 13.92 5.02 -27.68
CA LYS A 451 15.07 4.12 -27.70
C LYS A 451 15.28 3.52 -26.31
N LEU A 452 14.90 2.24 -26.17
CA LEU A 452 15.05 1.52 -24.91
C LEU A 452 16.50 1.23 -24.55
N ILE A 453 16.89 1.52 -23.32
CA ILE A 453 18.23 1.32 -22.76
C ILE A 453 18.19 0.08 -21.84
N PRO A 454 18.99 -0.98 -22.10
CA PRO A 454 19.03 -2.12 -21.19
C PRO A 454 19.70 -1.75 -19.87
N VAL A 455 19.05 -2.13 -18.75
CA VAL A 455 19.59 -1.97 -17.40
C VAL A 455 19.44 -3.27 -16.61
N GLU A 456 20.27 -3.48 -15.61
CA GLU A 456 20.18 -4.60 -14.68
C GLU A 456 19.83 -4.07 -13.29
N LEU A 457 18.86 -4.73 -12.64
CA LEU A 457 18.54 -4.44 -11.24
C LEU A 457 19.62 -5.01 -10.31
N PRO A 458 19.86 -4.38 -9.16
CA PRO A 458 20.83 -4.86 -8.19
C PRO A 458 20.49 -6.27 -7.70
N LYS A 459 21.49 -7.11 -7.48
CA LYS A 459 21.32 -8.49 -6.98
C LYS A 459 21.72 -8.55 -5.50
N LEU A 460 20.73 -8.53 -4.63
CA LEU A 460 20.88 -8.63 -3.18
C LEU A 460 19.84 -9.63 -2.62
N PRO A 461 19.96 -10.10 -1.39
CA PRO A 461 19.01 -11.06 -0.80
C PRO A 461 17.71 -10.36 -0.36
N TYR A 462 16.91 -9.92 -1.32
CA TYR A 462 15.72 -9.08 -1.08
C TYR A 462 14.65 -9.76 -0.23
N ASP A 463 14.45 -11.07 -0.37
CA ASP A 463 13.50 -11.83 0.46
C ASP A 463 13.89 -11.78 1.94
N ALA A 464 15.18 -11.93 2.22
CA ALA A 464 15.69 -11.79 3.60
C ALA A 464 15.58 -10.32 4.09
N MET A 465 15.82 -9.34 3.21
CA MET A 465 15.69 -7.92 3.56
C MET A 465 14.21 -7.53 3.80
N ALA A 466 13.26 -8.18 3.14
CA ALA A 466 11.82 -7.94 3.34
C ALA A 466 11.33 -8.28 4.76
N ASN A 467 12.10 -9.05 5.54
CA ASN A 467 11.84 -9.29 6.97
C ASN A 467 11.83 -7.99 7.81
N LEU A 468 12.37 -6.88 7.29
CA LEU A 468 12.19 -5.55 7.88
C LEU A 468 10.71 -5.22 8.09
N LEU A 469 9.87 -5.51 7.10
CA LEU A 469 8.41 -5.35 7.19
C LEU A 469 7.83 -6.17 8.34
N SER A 470 8.17 -7.46 8.42
CA SER A 470 7.63 -8.36 9.45
C SER A 470 8.00 -7.91 10.86
N ALA A 471 9.25 -7.45 11.06
CA ALA A 471 9.71 -6.92 12.34
C ALA A 471 8.97 -5.64 12.75
N GLU A 472 8.82 -4.69 11.81
CA GLU A 472 8.12 -3.43 12.05
C GLU A 472 6.62 -3.65 12.26
N ALA A 473 5.98 -4.54 11.50
CA ALA A 473 4.58 -4.89 11.67
C ALA A 473 4.31 -5.57 13.03
N ALA A 474 5.18 -6.49 13.45
CA ALA A 474 5.08 -7.10 14.77
C ALA A 474 5.23 -6.08 15.92
N ALA A 475 6.04 -5.04 15.73
CA ALA A 475 6.18 -3.93 16.68
C ALA A 475 4.94 -3.02 16.65
N ALA A 476 4.41 -2.69 15.47
CA ALA A 476 3.22 -1.85 15.30
C ALA A 476 1.97 -2.46 15.95
N PHE A 477 1.88 -3.79 15.99
CA PHE A 477 0.79 -4.56 16.58
C PHE A 477 1.22 -5.41 17.79
N ASP A 478 2.22 -4.94 18.55
CA ASP A 478 2.77 -5.67 19.71
C ASP A 478 1.68 -6.05 20.71
N GLU A 479 0.80 -5.12 21.08
CA GLU A 479 -0.27 -5.34 22.03
C GLU A 479 -1.26 -6.41 21.57
N LEU A 480 -1.58 -6.48 20.27
CA LEU A 480 -2.48 -7.46 19.70
C LEU A 480 -1.98 -8.91 19.97
N THR A 481 -0.67 -9.12 19.75
CA THR A 481 -0.01 -10.42 20.02
C THR A 481 0.13 -10.68 21.53
N MET A 482 0.56 -9.69 22.31
CA MET A 482 0.83 -9.86 23.74
C MET A 482 -0.43 -10.11 24.56
N THR A 483 -1.59 -9.59 24.12
CA THR A 483 -2.89 -9.83 24.77
C THR A 483 -3.62 -11.05 24.22
N GLY A 484 -3.08 -11.74 23.19
CA GLY A 484 -3.72 -12.87 22.53
C GLY A 484 -4.97 -12.46 21.71
N ARG A 485 -5.14 -11.17 21.40
CA ARG A 485 -6.23 -10.68 20.56
C ARG A 485 -5.98 -10.94 19.07
N ASP A 486 -4.77 -11.34 18.68
CA ASP A 486 -4.41 -11.80 17.34
C ASP A 486 -5.29 -12.96 16.84
N LYS A 487 -5.82 -13.78 17.77
CA LYS A 487 -6.81 -14.84 17.47
C LYS A 487 -8.16 -14.35 16.96
N LEU A 488 -8.47 -13.04 17.10
CA LEU A 488 -9.69 -12.44 16.56
C LEU A 488 -9.59 -12.20 15.04
N LEU A 489 -8.37 -12.15 14.49
CA LEU A 489 -8.17 -11.96 13.06
C LEU A 489 -8.78 -13.12 12.27
N THR A 490 -9.40 -12.83 11.14
CA THR A 490 -10.12 -13.80 10.32
C THR A 490 -9.22 -14.90 9.75
N ALA A 491 -8.00 -14.54 9.33
CA ALA A 491 -7.02 -15.47 8.78
C ALA A 491 -6.00 -15.90 9.84
N GLN A 492 -5.75 -17.23 9.97
CA GLN A 492 -4.94 -17.84 11.02
C GLN A 492 -3.90 -18.85 10.48
N GLY A 493 -3.64 -18.85 9.19
CA GLY A 493 -2.69 -19.75 8.53
C GLY A 493 -1.21 -19.41 8.82
N PRO A 494 -0.28 -20.21 8.32
CA PRO A 494 1.15 -20.01 8.51
C PRO A 494 1.69 -18.69 7.97
N GLU A 495 1.10 -18.18 6.89
CA GLU A 495 1.51 -16.95 6.21
C GLU A 495 0.72 -15.72 6.69
N ASP A 496 -0.27 -15.90 7.59
CA ASP A 496 -1.13 -14.83 8.07
C ASP A 496 -0.52 -14.07 9.26
N TRP A 497 -0.98 -12.82 9.47
CA TRP A 497 -0.44 -11.93 10.49
C TRP A 497 -0.25 -12.52 11.87
N PRO A 498 -1.19 -13.31 12.45
CA PRO A 498 -0.97 -13.87 13.78
C PRO A 498 0.31 -14.68 13.88
N ASN A 499 0.61 -15.49 12.86
CA ASN A 499 1.82 -16.31 12.83
C ASN A 499 3.06 -15.47 12.46
N VAL A 500 2.93 -14.55 11.51
CA VAL A 500 4.02 -13.63 11.11
C VAL A 500 4.47 -12.79 12.31
N PHE A 501 3.54 -12.19 13.07
CA PHE A 501 3.87 -11.39 14.26
C PHE A 501 4.58 -12.22 15.34
N ARG A 502 4.16 -13.47 15.57
CA ARG A 502 4.85 -14.38 16.52
C ARG A 502 6.25 -14.73 16.05
N THR A 503 6.40 -15.10 14.78
CA THR A 503 7.69 -15.48 14.19
C THR A 503 8.67 -14.31 14.18
N ALA A 504 8.20 -13.11 13.84
CA ALA A 504 9.04 -11.91 13.76
C ALA A 504 9.64 -11.48 15.11
N ARG A 505 9.09 -11.94 16.23
CA ARG A 505 9.68 -11.71 17.57
C ARG A 505 11.02 -12.39 17.79
N PHE A 506 11.33 -13.39 16.98
CA PHE A 506 12.61 -14.09 17.00
C PHE A 506 13.61 -13.55 15.98
N TYR A 507 13.29 -12.43 15.31
CA TYR A 507 14.21 -11.74 14.42
C TYR A 507 15.20 -10.92 15.26
N PRO A 508 16.50 -11.29 15.30
CA PRO A 508 17.48 -10.59 16.14
C PRO A 508 17.64 -9.14 15.70
N ALA A 509 17.79 -8.22 16.65
CA ALA A 509 18.02 -6.81 16.37
C ALA A 509 19.25 -6.58 15.47
N VAL A 510 20.31 -7.40 15.63
CA VAL A 510 21.51 -7.35 14.78
C VAL A 510 21.14 -7.62 13.33
N GLU A 511 20.31 -8.62 13.06
CA GLU A 511 19.89 -8.98 11.69
C GLU A 511 18.97 -7.90 11.07
N TYR A 512 18.11 -7.28 11.88
CA TYR A 512 17.35 -6.11 11.45
C TYR A 512 18.28 -4.95 11.01
N ILE A 513 19.34 -4.68 11.78
CA ILE A 513 20.34 -3.66 11.42
C ILE A 513 21.12 -4.07 10.16
N GLN A 514 21.51 -5.33 10.02
CA GLN A 514 22.22 -5.84 8.84
C GLN A 514 21.34 -5.74 7.57
N ALA A 515 20.05 -6.06 7.68
CA ALA A 515 19.10 -5.88 6.57
C ALA A 515 18.98 -4.39 6.15
N ASN A 516 18.97 -3.45 7.11
CA ASN A 516 19.00 -2.02 6.80
C ASN A 516 20.35 -1.58 6.18
N ARG A 517 21.48 -2.18 6.57
CA ARG A 517 22.78 -1.92 5.91
C ARG A 517 22.78 -2.43 4.46
N ALA A 518 22.23 -3.63 4.20
CA ALA A 518 22.04 -4.14 2.85
C ALA A 518 21.10 -3.24 2.02
N ARG A 519 20.03 -2.72 2.66
CA ARG A 519 19.13 -1.73 2.07
C ARG A 519 19.84 -0.46 1.61
N SER A 520 20.84 0.03 2.38
CA SER A 520 21.67 1.16 1.97
C SER A 520 22.49 0.87 0.71
N LEU A 521 22.97 -0.37 0.53
CA LEU A 521 23.63 -0.77 -0.71
C LEU A 521 22.66 -0.79 -1.90
N ALA A 522 21.43 -1.32 -1.69
CA ALA A 522 20.38 -1.31 -2.71
C ALA A 522 20.05 0.12 -3.17
N ILE A 523 19.91 1.07 -2.25
CA ILE A 523 19.68 2.49 -2.56
C ILE A 523 20.78 3.07 -3.42
N GLN A 524 22.05 2.83 -3.08
CA GLN A 524 23.19 3.35 -3.85
C GLN A 524 23.25 2.74 -5.26
N GLN A 525 22.96 1.44 -5.38
CA GLN A 525 22.96 0.75 -6.67
C GLN A 525 21.80 1.20 -7.56
N MET A 526 20.60 1.38 -7.00
CA MET A 526 19.45 1.96 -7.72
C MET A 526 19.73 3.39 -8.19
N ALA A 527 20.33 4.22 -7.33
CA ALA A 527 20.74 5.58 -7.72
C ALA A 527 21.77 5.59 -8.86
N ALA A 528 22.64 4.58 -8.96
CA ALA A 528 23.58 4.46 -10.09
C ALA A 528 22.82 4.17 -11.41
N ILE A 529 21.76 3.36 -11.37
CA ILE A 529 20.91 3.08 -12.54
C ILE A 529 20.18 4.35 -12.99
N PHE A 530 19.60 5.10 -12.06
CA PHE A 530 18.87 6.34 -12.36
C PHE A 530 19.77 7.52 -12.81
N LYS A 531 21.09 7.39 -12.76
CA LYS A 531 22.00 8.28 -13.49
C LYS A 531 22.03 8.00 -15.00
N ILE A 532 21.70 6.77 -15.41
CA ILE A 532 21.71 6.32 -16.81
C ILE A 532 20.35 6.54 -17.47
N VAL A 533 19.26 6.27 -16.72
CA VAL A 533 17.88 6.34 -17.20
C VAL A 533 17.00 7.14 -16.24
N ASP A 534 15.90 7.69 -16.73
CA ASP A 534 14.93 8.45 -15.93
C ASP A 534 13.71 7.58 -15.57
N ILE A 535 13.37 6.62 -16.42
CA ILE A 535 12.25 5.68 -16.29
C ILE A 535 12.78 4.27 -16.53
N ILE A 536 12.24 3.28 -15.80
CA ILE A 536 12.50 1.85 -16.06
C ILE A 536 11.16 1.14 -16.32
N VAL A 537 11.06 0.44 -17.44
CA VAL A 537 9.90 -0.37 -17.78
C VAL A 537 10.13 -1.80 -17.29
N VAL A 538 9.15 -2.34 -16.59
CA VAL A 538 9.17 -3.71 -16.06
C VAL A 538 7.79 -4.35 -16.12
N PRO A 539 7.66 -5.68 -16.22
CA PRO A 539 6.41 -6.38 -15.93
C PRO A 539 5.90 -6.06 -14.54
N SER A 540 4.59 -6.02 -14.35
CA SER A 540 4.02 -5.83 -13.02
C SER A 540 4.27 -7.06 -12.14
N GLY A 541 4.70 -6.83 -10.90
CA GLY A 541 5.14 -7.89 -9.99
C GLY A 541 6.60 -8.28 -10.18
N GLY A 542 7.03 -9.36 -9.52
CA GLY A 542 8.41 -9.82 -9.53
C GLY A 542 9.36 -9.05 -8.60
N GLU A 543 10.65 -9.34 -8.69
CA GLU A 543 11.69 -8.85 -7.77
C GLU A 543 11.77 -7.32 -7.68
N GLN A 544 11.51 -6.63 -8.80
CA GLN A 544 11.49 -5.15 -8.84
C GLN A 544 10.50 -4.54 -7.83
N LEU A 545 9.41 -5.23 -7.52
CA LEU A 545 8.43 -4.78 -6.54
C LEU A 545 9.06 -4.68 -5.15
N THR A 546 9.77 -5.73 -4.72
CA THR A 546 10.47 -5.77 -3.43
C THR A 546 11.59 -4.74 -3.39
N ILE A 547 12.43 -4.67 -4.44
CA ILE A 547 13.53 -3.72 -4.55
C ILE A 547 13.04 -2.28 -4.37
N THR A 548 12.04 -1.88 -5.14
CA THR A 548 11.58 -0.48 -5.16
C THR A 548 10.78 -0.10 -3.91
N ASN A 549 10.13 -1.05 -3.24
CA ASN A 549 9.51 -0.81 -1.94
C ASN A 549 10.56 -0.65 -0.84
N LEU A 550 11.63 -1.45 -0.84
CA LEU A 550 12.76 -1.30 0.09
C LEU A 550 13.54 0.00 -0.13
N THR A 551 13.71 0.42 -1.37
CA THR A 551 14.52 1.60 -1.71
C THR A 551 13.71 2.89 -1.82
N GLY A 552 12.38 2.81 -1.73
CA GLY A 552 11.48 3.96 -1.69
C GLY A 552 11.13 4.58 -3.05
N HIS A 553 11.48 3.94 -4.19
CA HIS A 553 11.22 4.49 -5.52
C HIS A 553 9.74 4.48 -5.90
N PRO A 554 9.28 5.48 -6.67
CA PRO A 554 7.90 5.56 -7.15
C PRO A 554 7.64 4.57 -8.28
N ALA A 555 6.37 4.20 -8.43
CA ALA A 555 5.90 3.37 -9.54
C ALA A 555 4.52 3.83 -10.03
N VAL A 556 4.31 3.76 -11.34
CA VAL A 556 2.99 3.81 -11.96
C VAL A 556 2.68 2.42 -12.52
N ILE A 557 1.57 1.85 -12.07
CA ILE A 557 1.02 0.61 -12.55
C ILE A 557 -0.21 0.95 -13.39
N GLN A 558 -0.29 0.45 -14.62
CA GLN A 558 -1.44 0.74 -15.47
C GLN A 558 -1.78 -0.43 -16.39
N PRO A 559 -3.07 -0.58 -16.79
CA PRO A 559 -3.50 -1.62 -17.70
C PRO A 559 -2.73 -1.56 -19.03
N ASN A 560 -2.38 -2.72 -19.56
CA ASN A 560 -1.76 -2.87 -20.88
C ASN A 560 -2.41 -3.98 -21.73
N GLY A 561 -3.57 -4.47 -21.35
CA GLY A 561 -4.35 -5.42 -22.12
C GLY A 561 -5.41 -6.16 -21.33
N ILE A 562 -6.22 -6.94 -22.05
CA ILE A 562 -7.21 -7.86 -21.50
C ILE A 562 -6.94 -9.25 -22.05
N ARG A 563 -6.87 -10.26 -21.20
CA ARG A 563 -6.67 -11.66 -21.57
C ARG A 563 -7.82 -12.14 -22.45
N GLN A 564 -7.47 -12.75 -23.56
CA GLN A 564 -8.44 -13.25 -24.53
C GLN A 564 -9.00 -14.63 -24.12
N ASN A 565 -9.94 -15.16 -24.91
CA ASN A 565 -10.63 -16.44 -24.64
C ASN A 565 -9.69 -17.65 -24.61
N ASP A 566 -8.52 -17.57 -25.23
CA ASP A 566 -7.48 -18.60 -25.24
C ASP A 566 -6.54 -18.56 -24.04
N SER A 567 -6.73 -17.59 -23.12
CA SER A 567 -5.89 -17.49 -21.93
C SER A 567 -6.05 -18.72 -21.03
N PRO A 568 -4.97 -19.20 -20.40
CA PRO A 568 -5.05 -20.28 -19.42
C PRO A 568 -6.01 -19.92 -18.29
N LYS A 569 -6.94 -20.82 -18.01
CA LYS A 569 -7.87 -20.63 -16.89
C LYS A 569 -7.13 -20.82 -15.56
N PRO A 570 -7.48 -20.05 -14.53
CA PRO A 570 -6.98 -20.31 -13.19
C PRO A 570 -7.48 -21.66 -12.68
N PRO A 571 -6.81 -22.29 -11.70
CA PRO A 571 -7.29 -23.51 -11.07
C PRO A 571 -8.71 -23.32 -10.50
N ALA A 572 -9.52 -24.37 -10.55
CA ALA A 572 -10.91 -24.34 -10.09
C ALA A 572 -11.01 -24.30 -8.54
N VAL A 573 -9.92 -24.54 -7.83
CA VAL A 573 -9.85 -24.56 -6.36
C VAL A 573 -9.40 -23.19 -5.89
N ASP A 574 -10.14 -22.59 -4.96
CA ASP A 574 -9.73 -21.38 -4.27
C ASP A 574 -8.58 -21.73 -3.29
N THR A 575 -7.36 -21.73 -3.82
CA THR A 575 -6.14 -22.03 -3.06
C THR A 575 -5.52 -20.77 -2.45
N GLY A 576 -6.24 -19.65 -2.47
CA GLY A 576 -5.74 -18.35 -2.03
C GLY A 576 -5.48 -17.39 -3.19
N ASP A 577 -4.98 -16.20 -2.86
CA ASP A 577 -4.97 -15.05 -3.75
C ASP A 577 -4.04 -15.20 -4.96
N GLU A 578 -2.94 -15.94 -4.82
CA GLU A 578 -1.91 -16.03 -5.87
C GLU A 578 -2.22 -17.05 -6.97
N ASP A 579 -2.93 -18.11 -6.64
CA ASP A 579 -3.15 -19.23 -7.57
C ASP A 579 -4.38 -19.03 -8.47
N ASN A 580 -5.33 -18.22 -8.05
CA ASN A 580 -6.59 -17.98 -8.78
C ASN A 580 -6.56 -16.72 -9.66
N ILE A 581 -5.38 -16.33 -10.16
CA ILE A 581 -5.17 -15.14 -10.98
C ILE A 581 -5.35 -15.45 -12.46
N GLY A 582 -5.91 -14.50 -13.23
CA GLY A 582 -5.96 -14.56 -14.68
C GLY A 582 -7.27 -15.12 -15.20
N GLY A 583 -7.22 -15.73 -16.37
CA GLY A 583 -8.37 -16.21 -17.14
C GLY A 583 -8.97 -15.16 -18.09
N PRO A 584 -9.81 -15.61 -19.04
CA PRO A 584 -10.40 -14.76 -20.06
C PRO A 584 -11.13 -13.55 -19.49
N GLY A 585 -11.01 -12.40 -20.16
CA GLY A 585 -11.67 -11.16 -19.78
C GLY A 585 -11.04 -10.39 -18.61
N THR A 586 -9.96 -10.91 -18.00
CA THR A 586 -9.28 -10.22 -16.90
C THR A 586 -8.12 -9.35 -17.40
N PRO A 587 -7.84 -8.21 -16.73
CA PRO A 587 -6.80 -7.29 -17.17
C PRO A 587 -5.38 -7.79 -16.85
N VAL A 588 -4.43 -7.27 -17.61
CA VAL A 588 -2.99 -7.31 -17.35
C VAL A 588 -2.45 -5.89 -17.22
N SER A 589 -1.27 -5.72 -16.62
CA SER A 589 -0.68 -4.40 -16.42
C SER A 589 0.82 -4.40 -16.66
N ILE A 590 1.34 -3.21 -16.98
CA ILE A 590 2.77 -2.89 -17.04
C ILE A 590 3.11 -1.90 -15.92
N THR A 591 4.35 -1.92 -15.46
CA THR A 591 4.84 -1.00 -14.41
C THR A 591 5.96 -0.12 -14.95
N PHE A 592 5.86 1.16 -14.67
CA PHE A 592 6.91 2.15 -14.87
C PHE A 592 7.48 2.57 -13.52
N LEU A 593 8.79 2.50 -13.37
CA LEU A 593 9.52 2.94 -12.18
C LEU A 593 10.19 4.28 -12.48
N GLY A 594 10.19 5.18 -11.51
CA GLY A 594 10.86 6.48 -11.60
C GLY A 594 11.96 6.65 -10.57
N ASP A 595 12.82 7.64 -10.76
CA ASP A 595 13.77 8.07 -9.73
C ASP A 595 13.05 8.73 -8.56
N LEU A 596 13.70 8.75 -7.40
CA LEU A 596 13.16 9.34 -6.17
C LEU A 596 12.79 10.81 -6.38
N TYR A 597 11.56 11.17 -6.00
CA TYR A 597 10.97 12.51 -6.13
C TYR A 597 10.88 13.04 -7.58
N GLN A 598 10.98 12.16 -8.58
CA GLN A 598 10.69 12.47 -9.99
C GLN A 598 9.31 11.95 -10.42
N ASP A 599 8.40 11.80 -9.48
CA ASP A 599 7.05 11.25 -9.66
C ASP A 599 6.27 11.98 -10.77
N ALA A 600 6.44 13.29 -10.95
CA ALA A 600 5.79 14.05 -12.01
C ALA A 600 6.28 13.65 -13.41
N LYS A 601 7.59 13.44 -13.59
CA LYS A 601 8.15 12.94 -14.86
C LYS A 601 7.72 11.51 -15.15
N LEU A 602 7.68 10.67 -14.11
CA LEU A 602 7.16 9.32 -14.20
C LEU A 602 5.71 9.32 -14.70
N CYS A 603 4.85 10.15 -14.10
CA CYS A 603 3.47 10.33 -14.55
C CYS A 603 3.37 10.87 -15.99
N ALA A 604 4.25 11.79 -16.40
CA ALA A 604 4.23 12.34 -17.75
C ALA A 604 4.52 11.24 -18.81
N PHE A 605 5.53 10.40 -18.58
CA PHE A 605 5.82 9.26 -19.46
C PHE A 605 4.69 8.22 -19.47
N ALA A 606 4.23 7.81 -18.29
CA ALA A 606 3.17 6.83 -18.15
C ALA A 606 1.85 7.30 -18.81
N ARG A 607 1.53 8.62 -18.71
CA ARG A 607 0.39 9.23 -19.38
C ARG A 607 0.54 9.17 -20.92
N ALA A 608 1.73 9.44 -21.43
CA ALA A 608 1.98 9.34 -22.87
C ALA A 608 1.75 7.91 -23.40
N TYR A 609 2.24 6.90 -22.69
CA TYR A 609 1.97 5.49 -23.01
C TYR A 609 0.46 5.19 -22.94
N GLN A 610 -0.23 5.67 -21.91
CA GLN A 610 -1.68 5.44 -21.75
C GLN A 610 -2.50 6.06 -22.88
N HIS A 611 -2.09 7.23 -23.40
CA HIS A 611 -2.73 7.86 -24.57
C HIS A 611 -2.46 7.10 -25.88
N ALA A 612 -1.35 6.38 -25.96
CA ALA A 612 -0.99 5.60 -27.14
C ALA A 612 -1.68 4.21 -27.19
N THR A 613 -2.33 3.77 -26.11
CA THR A 613 -2.83 2.40 -25.96
C THR A 613 -4.33 2.27 -25.71
N ASP A 614 -5.00 3.28 -25.24
CA ASP A 614 -6.44 3.30 -24.93
C ASP A 614 -6.94 2.26 -23.87
N PHE A 615 -6.06 1.48 -23.25
CA PHE A 615 -6.44 0.46 -22.26
C PHE A 615 -7.13 1.03 -21.02
N SER A 616 -6.89 2.29 -20.68
CA SER A 616 -7.56 3.00 -19.58
C SER A 616 -9.05 3.24 -19.81
N LYS A 617 -9.54 3.09 -21.03
CA LYS A 617 -10.96 3.22 -21.39
C LYS A 617 -11.74 1.95 -21.12
N MET A 618 -11.08 0.83 -20.88
CA MET A 618 -11.71 -0.46 -20.60
C MET A 618 -12.21 -0.51 -19.16
N HIS A 619 -13.37 -1.07 -18.95
CA HIS A 619 -13.98 -1.28 -17.64
C HIS A 619 -14.76 -2.60 -17.61
N PRO A 620 -14.97 -3.20 -16.43
CA PRO A 620 -15.72 -4.45 -16.32
C PRO A 620 -17.18 -4.28 -16.74
N ASP A 621 -17.75 -5.33 -17.30
CA ASP A 621 -19.19 -5.42 -17.52
C ASP A 621 -19.88 -5.81 -16.19
N LEU A 622 -20.64 -4.87 -15.66
CA LEU A 622 -21.38 -5.02 -14.41
C LEU A 622 -22.88 -5.26 -14.62
N SER A 623 -23.34 -5.39 -15.88
CA SER A 623 -24.78 -5.49 -16.21
C SER A 623 -25.47 -6.68 -15.55
N GLY A 624 -24.75 -7.78 -15.31
CA GLY A 624 -25.26 -8.96 -14.59
C GLY A 624 -25.25 -8.85 -13.06
N LEU A 625 -24.77 -7.75 -12.47
CA LEU A 625 -24.61 -7.60 -11.01
C LEU A 625 -25.72 -6.76 -10.35
N GLY A 626 -26.52 -6.05 -11.11
CA GLY A 626 -27.52 -5.10 -10.59
C GLY A 626 -28.95 -5.63 -10.47
N ALA A 627 -29.17 -6.91 -10.69
CA ALA A 627 -30.48 -7.55 -10.64
C ALA A 627 -30.63 -8.46 -9.40
N LEU A 628 -30.47 -7.88 -8.20
CA LEU A 628 -30.90 -8.51 -6.93
C LEU A 628 -32.09 -7.75 -6.37
#